data_0b0e6640ec508e67b1f92d68b04ac634
#
_entry.id   0b0e6640ec508e67b1f92d68b04ac634
#
_cell.length_a   1.000
_cell.length_b   1.000
_cell.length_c   1.000
_cell.angle_alpha   90.00
_cell.angle_beta   90.00
_cell.angle_gamma   90.00
#
_symmetry.space_group_name_H-M   'P 1'
#
loop_
_entity.id
_entity.type
_entity.pdbx_description
1 polymer ?
#
loop_
_entity_poly.entity_id
_entity_poly.type
_entity_poly.pdbx_seq_one_letter_code
_entity_poly.pdbx_strand_id
1 'polypeptide(L)'
;MISANGVTLRLGKRALFEDVNIKFTEGNCYGIIGANGAGKSTFLKILSGQLEPTNGSITMTPGQRLSVLEQDHFKYDDCVVLDTVMMGNARLFEIMKEKDAIYAKEDFSDEDGIRASELEAEFAQMNGWEADSDAASLLNGLGIETDLHYKKMGELDGPDKVKVLLARALFGNPDILLMDEPTNHLDLAAIDWLEEFLINFENTVIVVSHDRYFLNKVCTQIADIDYAKIQLYSGNYDFWYESSQLMIKQMKEANRKKEEKIKELQEFIQRFSANASKSKQATSRKRALEKIQLDDMRPSSRKYPYIDFRPDRTIGNEVLTVENLSKTIDGVKVLDNISFTLRHDDKVAFVGSNEQAKTTLFQILMGEMEPDSGSFKWGVTTSQAYFPKDNSAEFDSDLVIYDWLQQYSPVKDITYVRGFLGRMLFAGDDGAKKVRVLSGGEKVRCMLSKMMISGANVLVFDEPTNHLDMESITALNNGMMKFPGVILFSSRDHQIVQTTANRIIELLPGGFIDKITTYDEYLASDEMAMKRQVYTANLEDDVEPDGEE
;
A
#
# COMPACT_ATOMS: atom_id res chain seq x y z
N MET A 1 -4.12 -27.04 2.76
CA MET A 1 -4.80 -26.53 1.56
C MET A 1 -6.16 -25.98 1.93
N ILE A 2 -6.51 -24.81 1.41
CA ILE A 2 -7.84 -24.22 1.51
C ILE A 2 -8.38 -23.99 0.10
N SER A 3 -9.67 -24.25 -0.13
CA SER A 3 -10.30 -24.16 -1.43
C SER A 3 -11.61 -23.38 -1.36
N ALA A 4 -11.82 -22.51 -2.34
CA ALA A 4 -13.12 -21.92 -2.65
C ALA A 4 -13.79 -22.74 -3.76
N ASN A 5 -15.03 -23.17 -3.55
CA ASN A 5 -15.76 -24.03 -4.46
C ASN A 5 -17.07 -23.35 -4.88
N GLY A 6 -17.12 -22.85 -6.10
CA GLY A 6 -18.29 -22.17 -6.66
C GLY A 6 -18.74 -20.95 -5.86
N VAL A 7 -17.81 -20.23 -5.25
CA VAL A 7 -18.11 -19.11 -4.35
C VAL A 7 -18.61 -17.91 -5.14
N THR A 8 -19.78 -17.41 -4.76
CA THR A 8 -20.41 -16.20 -5.30
C THR A 8 -20.78 -15.27 -4.16
N LEU A 9 -20.46 -14.00 -4.29
CA LEU A 9 -20.91 -12.97 -3.36
C LEU A 9 -21.61 -11.85 -4.11
N ARG A 10 -22.88 -11.61 -3.73
CA ARG A 10 -23.71 -10.52 -4.26
C ARG A 10 -24.04 -9.50 -3.19
N LEU A 11 -23.90 -8.24 -3.54
CA LEU A 11 -24.41 -7.12 -2.78
C LEU A 11 -25.60 -6.51 -3.55
N GLY A 12 -26.80 -6.91 -3.19
CA GLY A 12 -28.01 -6.56 -3.94
C GLY A 12 -27.99 -7.14 -5.37
N LYS A 13 -28.08 -6.28 -6.36
CA LYS A 13 -28.05 -6.69 -7.78
C LYS A 13 -26.64 -6.88 -8.34
N ARG A 14 -25.61 -6.41 -7.65
CA ARG A 14 -24.22 -6.46 -8.10
C ARG A 14 -23.51 -7.67 -7.50
N ALA A 15 -22.91 -8.49 -8.36
CA ALA A 15 -21.96 -9.50 -7.92
C ALA A 15 -20.57 -8.88 -7.80
N LEU A 16 -19.90 -9.09 -6.67
CA LEU A 16 -18.49 -8.76 -6.51
C LEU A 16 -17.64 -9.79 -7.25
N PHE A 17 -17.96 -11.07 -7.07
CA PHE A 17 -17.39 -12.18 -7.82
C PHE A 17 -18.38 -13.33 -7.87
N GLU A 18 -18.29 -14.13 -8.94
CA GLU A 18 -19.21 -15.24 -9.24
C GLU A 18 -18.44 -16.51 -9.57
N ASP A 19 -18.94 -17.63 -9.05
CA ASP A 19 -18.46 -18.98 -9.36
C ASP A 19 -16.94 -19.14 -9.25
N VAL A 20 -16.40 -18.70 -8.13
CA VAL A 20 -14.96 -18.74 -7.86
C VAL A 20 -14.54 -20.14 -7.44
N ASN A 21 -13.63 -20.74 -8.20
CA ASN A 21 -13.03 -22.05 -7.92
C ASN A 21 -11.52 -21.89 -7.84
N ILE A 22 -10.97 -21.84 -6.63
CA ILE A 22 -9.55 -21.64 -6.39
C ILE A 22 -9.08 -22.55 -5.28
N LYS A 23 -7.90 -23.17 -5.49
CA LYS A 23 -7.17 -23.92 -4.48
C LYS A 23 -5.91 -23.16 -4.09
N PHE A 24 -5.77 -22.91 -2.80
CA PHE A 24 -4.56 -22.33 -2.23
C PHE A 24 -3.73 -23.44 -1.59
N THR A 25 -2.53 -23.65 -2.09
CA THR A 25 -1.67 -24.78 -1.72
C THR A 25 -0.44 -24.34 -0.94
N GLU A 26 0.15 -25.27 -0.18
CA GLU A 26 1.36 -25.06 0.59
C GLU A 26 2.55 -24.60 -0.26
N GLY A 27 3.46 -23.87 0.35
CA GLY A 27 4.67 -23.37 -0.30
C GLY A 27 4.44 -22.13 -1.17
N ASN A 28 3.23 -21.57 -1.17
CA ASN A 28 2.89 -20.39 -1.96
C ASN A 28 2.43 -19.22 -1.08
N CYS A 29 2.82 -18.03 -1.48
CA CYS A 29 2.27 -16.79 -0.98
C CYS A 29 1.40 -16.18 -2.09
N TYR A 30 0.10 -16.07 -1.81
CA TYR A 30 -0.90 -15.53 -2.73
C TYR A 30 -1.19 -14.07 -2.37
N GLY A 31 -0.91 -13.16 -3.29
CA GLY A 31 -1.33 -11.76 -3.18
C GLY A 31 -2.71 -11.56 -3.82
N ILE A 32 -3.69 -11.12 -3.05
CA ILE A 32 -5.00 -10.76 -3.58
C ILE A 32 -4.96 -9.29 -3.97
N ILE A 33 -5.25 -9.02 -5.24
CA ILE A 33 -5.31 -7.67 -5.79
C ILE A 33 -6.66 -7.40 -6.43
N GLY A 34 -6.98 -6.14 -6.59
CA GLY A 34 -8.24 -5.68 -7.16
C GLY A 34 -8.44 -4.20 -6.87
N ALA A 35 -9.36 -3.57 -7.58
CA ALA A 35 -9.74 -2.19 -7.31
C ALA A 35 -10.33 -2.03 -5.90
N ASN A 36 -10.34 -0.81 -5.37
CA ASN A 36 -11.04 -0.50 -4.14
C ASN A 36 -12.53 -0.85 -4.28
N GLY A 37 -13.05 -1.59 -3.31
CA GLY A 37 -14.41 -2.09 -3.37
C GLY A 37 -14.64 -3.31 -4.26
N ALA A 38 -13.59 -3.93 -4.82
CA ALA A 38 -13.69 -5.16 -5.59
C ALA A 38 -14.01 -6.40 -4.74
N GLY A 39 -13.81 -6.33 -3.43
CA GLY A 39 -14.12 -7.40 -2.50
C GLY A 39 -12.90 -8.17 -1.96
N LYS A 40 -11.72 -7.58 -1.97
CA LYS A 40 -10.48 -8.20 -1.46
C LYS A 40 -10.59 -8.62 0.01
N SER A 41 -10.85 -7.68 0.89
CA SER A 41 -11.02 -7.95 2.32
C SER A 41 -12.24 -8.83 2.60
N THR A 42 -13.29 -8.68 1.82
CA THR A 42 -14.50 -9.49 1.91
C THR A 42 -14.22 -10.95 1.55
N PHE A 43 -13.39 -11.19 0.53
CA PHE A 43 -12.96 -12.54 0.16
C PHE A 43 -12.14 -13.21 1.27
N LEU A 44 -11.24 -12.47 1.93
CA LEU A 44 -10.52 -12.98 3.11
C LEU A 44 -11.49 -13.36 4.24
N LYS A 45 -12.52 -12.57 4.50
CA LYS A 45 -13.55 -12.89 5.50
C LYS A 45 -14.33 -14.16 5.16
N ILE A 46 -14.60 -14.39 3.87
CA ILE A 46 -15.23 -15.63 3.41
C ILE A 46 -14.29 -16.83 3.64
N LEU A 47 -13.01 -16.71 3.28
CA LEU A 47 -12.02 -17.77 3.51
C LEU A 47 -11.85 -18.11 5.00
N SER A 48 -11.92 -17.11 5.86
CA SER A 48 -11.80 -17.28 7.31
C SER A 48 -13.06 -17.80 7.99
N GLY A 49 -14.19 -17.86 7.29
CA GLY A 49 -15.49 -18.24 7.85
C GLY A 49 -16.22 -17.12 8.61
N GLN A 50 -15.71 -15.90 8.60
CA GLN A 50 -16.34 -14.74 9.23
C GLN A 50 -17.56 -14.23 8.45
N LEU A 51 -17.62 -14.52 7.17
CA LEU A 51 -18.71 -14.14 6.28
C LEU A 51 -19.11 -15.33 5.42
N GLU A 52 -20.41 -15.61 5.36
CA GLU A 52 -20.94 -16.64 4.48
C GLU A 52 -21.10 -16.08 3.04
N PRO A 53 -20.67 -16.84 2.03
CA PRO A 53 -20.91 -16.47 0.63
C PRO A 53 -22.39 -16.61 0.28
N THR A 54 -22.83 -15.92 -0.77
CA THR A 54 -24.19 -16.06 -1.30
C THR A 54 -24.44 -17.47 -1.82
N ASN A 55 -23.45 -18.04 -2.53
CA ASN A 55 -23.42 -19.43 -3.01
C ASN A 55 -22.01 -19.99 -2.86
N GLY A 56 -21.92 -21.31 -2.86
CA GLY A 56 -20.65 -22.00 -2.77
C GLY A 56 -20.19 -22.27 -1.34
N SER A 57 -19.02 -22.83 -1.20
CA SER A 57 -18.46 -23.24 0.08
C SER A 57 -16.94 -23.10 0.11
N ILE A 58 -16.42 -23.00 1.31
CA ILE A 58 -14.98 -23.06 1.58
C ILE A 58 -14.68 -24.40 2.24
N THR A 59 -13.70 -25.12 1.72
CA THR A 59 -13.20 -26.36 2.28
C THR A 59 -11.73 -26.25 2.64
N MET A 60 -11.36 -26.83 3.77
CA MET A 60 -10.00 -26.85 4.27
C MET A 60 -9.60 -28.29 4.61
N THR A 61 -8.36 -28.66 4.36
CA THR A 61 -7.85 -29.99 4.76
C THR A 61 -8.04 -30.20 6.26
N PRO A 62 -8.67 -31.32 6.68
CA PRO A 62 -8.90 -31.59 8.09
C PRO A 62 -7.61 -31.56 8.92
N GLY A 63 -7.69 -31.00 10.12
CA GLY A 63 -6.57 -30.91 11.06
C GLY A 63 -5.61 -29.73 10.81
N GLN A 64 -5.81 -28.95 9.78
CA GLN A 64 -5.02 -27.75 9.52
C GLN A 64 -5.51 -26.56 10.34
N ARG A 65 -4.57 -25.74 10.80
CA ARG A 65 -4.85 -24.54 11.57
C ARG A 65 -4.83 -23.30 10.68
N LEU A 66 -5.93 -22.56 10.71
CA LEU A 66 -6.08 -21.26 10.06
C LEU A 66 -5.74 -20.15 11.04
N SER A 67 -4.86 -19.24 10.66
CA SER A 67 -4.56 -18.02 11.40
C SER A 67 -4.95 -16.80 10.60
N VAL A 68 -5.61 -15.84 11.25
CA VAL A 68 -6.11 -14.62 10.64
C VAL A 68 -5.55 -13.41 11.39
N LEU A 69 -5.02 -12.42 10.67
CA LEU A 69 -4.66 -11.14 11.26
C LEU A 69 -5.92 -10.39 11.69
N GLU A 70 -6.10 -10.23 12.98
CA GLU A 70 -7.23 -9.49 13.56
C GLU A 70 -7.04 -7.97 13.42
N GLN A 71 -8.15 -7.27 13.21
CA GLN A 71 -8.17 -5.81 13.06
C GLN A 71 -8.55 -5.07 14.35
N ASP A 72 -9.24 -5.73 15.27
CA ASP A 72 -9.63 -5.14 16.56
C ASP A 72 -8.50 -5.21 17.58
N HIS A 73 -7.73 -4.15 17.65
CA HIS A 73 -6.58 -4.05 18.56
C HIS A 73 -6.92 -3.71 20.02
N PHE A 74 -8.17 -3.40 20.33
CA PHE A 74 -8.63 -3.16 21.69
C PHE A 74 -9.13 -4.43 22.42
N LYS A 75 -9.36 -5.50 21.67
CA LYS A 75 -9.91 -6.75 22.18
C LYS A 75 -9.10 -7.38 23.31
N TYR A 76 -7.80 -7.17 23.32
CA TYR A 76 -6.85 -7.81 24.23
C TYR A 76 -6.24 -6.85 25.25
N ASP A 77 -6.83 -5.69 25.49
CA ASP A 77 -6.26 -4.65 26.36
C ASP A 77 -5.94 -5.13 27.78
N ASP A 78 -6.68 -6.09 28.31
CA ASP A 78 -6.47 -6.69 29.63
C ASP A 78 -5.44 -7.83 29.67
N CYS A 79 -4.94 -8.24 28.50
CA CYS A 79 -3.99 -9.35 28.36
C CYS A 79 -2.55 -8.86 28.34
N VAL A 80 -1.62 -9.69 28.84
CA VAL A 80 -0.18 -9.44 28.71
C VAL A 80 0.23 -9.60 27.25
N VAL A 81 1.15 -8.75 26.77
CA VAL A 81 1.61 -8.73 25.37
C VAL A 81 2.10 -10.11 24.92
N LEU A 82 2.99 -10.74 25.69
CA LEU A 82 3.53 -12.07 25.35
C LEU A 82 2.42 -13.12 25.29
N ASP A 83 1.51 -13.12 26.25
CA ASP A 83 0.37 -14.05 26.27
C ASP A 83 -0.55 -13.84 25.08
N THR A 84 -0.77 -12.59 24.67
CA THR A 84 -1.58 -12.26 23.49
C THR A 84 -1.02 -12.90 22.24
N VAL A 85 0.30 -12.91 22.06
CA VAL A 85 0.95 -13.57 20.92
C VAL A 85 0.75 -15.09 20.99
N MET A 86 0.96 -15.70 22.16
CA MET A 86 0.78 -17.15 22.34
C MET A 86 -0.67 -17.61 22.18
N MET A 87 -1.65 -16.76 22.44
CA MET A 87 -3.07 -17.02 22.14
C MET A 87 -3.33 -17.23 20.65
N GLY A 88 -2.42 -16.87 19.77
CA GLY A 88 -2.48 -17.16 18.34
C GLY A 88 -2.57 -18.65 18.04
N ASN A 89 -2.01 -19.50 18.88
CA ASN A 89 -2.28 -20.94 18.91
C ASN A 89 -3.18 -21.25 20.11
N ALA A 90 -4.47 -21.19 19.91
CA ALA A 90 -5.47 -21.32 20.99
C ALA A 90 -5.32 -22.61 21.78
N ARG A 91 -5.09 -23.74 21.12
CA ARG A 91 -4.94 -25.03 21.79
C ARG A 91 -3.69 -25.07 22.66
N LEU A 92 -2.56 -24.57 22.18
CA LEU A 92 -1.33 -24.51 22.97
C LEU A 92 -1.52 -23.65 24.23
N PHE A 93 -2.17 -22.50 24.08
CA PHE A 93 -2.45 -21.59 25.20
C PHE A 93 -3.40 -22.21 26.23
N GLU A 94 -4.45 -22.91 25.80
CA GLU A 94 -5.34 -23.68 26.68
C GLU A 94 -4.58 -24.75 27.48
N ILE A 95 -3.70 -25.50 26.83
CA ILE A 95 -2.86 -26.50 27.47
C ILE A 95 -1.97 -25.88 28.53
N MET A 96 -1.31 -24.76 28.22
CA MET A 96 -0.47 -24.02 29.16
C MET A 96 -1.25 -23.62 30.41
N LYS A 97 -2.45 -23.06 30.23
CA LYS A 97 -3.31 -22.60 31.34
C LYS A 97 -3.86 -23.78 32.15
N GLU A 98 -4.30 -24.83 31.50
CA GLU A 98 -4.80 -26.04 32.19
C GLU A 98 -3.69 -26.75 32.99
N LYS A 99 -2.50 -26.85 32.43
CA LYS A 99 -1.33 -27.39 33.16
C LYS A 99 -1.03 -26.55 34.40
N ASP A 100 -0.93 -25.25 34.27
CA ASP A 100 -0.63 -24.37 35.40
C ASP A 100 -1.70 -24.48 36.49
N ALA A 101 -2.97 -24.58 36.09
CA ALA A 101 -4.09 -24.75 37.03
C ALA A 101 -4.00 -26.11 37.76
N ILE A 102 -3.65 -27.20 37.07
CA ILE A 102 -3.52 -28.54 37.67
C ILE A 102 -2.35 -28.56 38.66
N TYR A 103 -1.19 -28.03 38.27
CA TYR A 103 -0.01 -28.02 39.15
C TYR A 103 -0.13 -27.07 40.35
N ALA A 104 -1.06 -26.08 40.27
CA ALA A 104 -1.34 -25.17 41.38
C ALA A 104 -2.37 -25.71 42.38
N LYS A 105 -2.97 -26.89 42.15
CA LYS A 105 -3.93 -27.50 43.08
C LYS A 105 -3.23 -27.99 44.33
N GLU A 106 -3.80 -27.70 45.50
CA GLU A 106 -3.35 -28.23 46.77
C GLU A 106 -3.68 -29.74 46.92
N ASP A 107 -4.84 -30.15 46.37
CA ASP A 107 -5.31 -31.54 46.35
C ASP A 107 -5.05 -32.20 45.00
N PHE A 108 -3.81 -32.55 44.72
CA PHE A 108 -3.42 -33.22 43.49
C PHE A 108 -3.83 -34.71 43.52
N SER A 109 -4.81 -35.09 42.69
CA SER A 109 -5.31 -36.45 42.58
C SER A 109 -4.58 -37.28 41.53
N ASP A 110 -4.80 -38.60 41.54
CA ASP A 110 -4.26 -39.50 40.51
C ASP A 110 -4.84 -39.17 39.12
N GLU A 111 -6.10 -38.71 39.06
CA GLU A 111 -6.73 -38.26 37.84
C GLU A 111 -6.06 -36.99 37.30
N ASP A 112 -5.71 -36.07 38.20
CA ASP A 112 -4.94 -34.86 37.84
C ASP A 112 -3.56 -35.23 37.27
N GLY A 113 -2.91 -36.28 37.82
CA GLY A 113 -1.63 -36.79 37.31
C GLY A 113 -1.73 -37.36 35.90
N ILE A 114 -2.78 -38.12 35.61
CA ILE A 114 -3.05 -38.66 34.27
C ILE A 114 -3.31 -37.50 33.29
N ARG A 115 -4.16 -36.55 33.66
CA ARG A 115 -4.46 -35.42 32.82
C ARG A 115 -3.25 -34.53 32.54
N ALA A 116 -2.43 -34.26 33.55
CA ALA A 116 -1.15 -33.55 33.40
C ALA A 116 -0.20 -34.24 32.43
N SER A 117 -0.11 -35.58 32.49
CA SER A 117 0.74 -36.36 31.56
C SER A 117 0.24 -36.28 30.12
N GLU A 118 -1.06 -36.35 29.90
CA GLU A 118 -1.65 -36.17 28.55
C GLU A 118 -1.37 -34.76 28.00
N LEU A 119 -1.54 -33.73 28.82
CA LEU A 119 -1.27 -32.36 28.46
C LEU A 119 0.22 -32.11 28.17
N GLU A 120 1.13 -32.71 28.95
CA GLU A 120 2.57 -32.63 28.70
C GLU A 120 2.97 -33.28 27.36
N ALA A 121 2.37 -34.41 27.02
CA ALA A 121 2.61 -35.08 25.75
C ALA A 121 2.14 -34.20 24.56
N GLU A 122 0.96 -33.62 24.64
CA GLU A 122 0.43 -32.72 23.61
C GLU A 122 1.24 -31.42 23.51
N PHE A 123 1.63 -30.85 24.65
CA PHE A 123 2.49 -29.69 24.75
C PHE A 123 3.85 -29.91 24.07
N ALA A 124 4.48 -31.07 24.29
CA ALA A 124 5.73 -31.40 23.64
C ALA A 124 5.58 -31.56 22.11
N GLN A 125 4.48 -32.14 21.64
CA GLN A 125 4.19 -32.28 20.20
C GLN A 125 4.03 -30.92 19.52
N MET A 126 3.56 -29.89 20.23
CA MET A 126 3.37 -28.54 19.75
C MET A 126 4.61 -27.64 19.93
N ASN A 127 5.74 -28.19 20.35
CA ASN A 127 6.95 -27.44 20.74
C ASN A 127 6.67 -26.34 21.79
N GLY A 128 5.83 -26.66 22.76
CA GLY A 128 5.38 -25.70 23.77
C GLY A 128 6.49 -25.15 24.67
N TRP A 129 7.60 -25.89 24.82
CA TRP A 129 8.78 -25.45 25.57
C TRP A 129 9.47 -24.24 24.97
N GLU A 130 9.31 -24.02 23.65
CA GLU A 130 9.86 -22.88 22.90
C GLU A 130 8.85 -21.77 22.70
N ALA A 131 7.62 -21.90 23.18
CA ALA A 131 6.53 -20.95 22.91
C ALA A 131 6.87 -19.53 23.36
N ASP A 132 7.39 -19.35 24.57
CA ASP A 132 7.78 -18.02 25.08
C ASP A 132 8.90 -17.40 24.25
N SER A 133 9.90 -18.19 23.88
CA SER A 133 11.02 -17.77 23.06
C SER A 133 10.58 -17.40 21.64
N ASP A 134 9.73 -18.19 21.03
CA ASP A 134 9.19 -17.94 19.69
C ASP A 134 8.34 -16.68 19.66
N ALA A 135 7.47 -16.49 20.66
CA ALA A 135 6.66 -15.28 20.79
C ALA A 135 7.53 -14.04 20.99
N ALA A 136 8.57 -14.12 21.82
CA ALA A 136 9.51 -13.02 22.02
C ALA A 136 10.29 -12.69 20.74
N SER A 137 10.70 -13.69 19.97
CA SER A 137 11.40 -13.49 18.69
C SER A 137 10.53 -12.77 17.67
N LEU A 138 9.24 -13.13 17.57
CA LEU A 138 8.28 -12.45 16.68
C LEU A 138 8.08 -11.00 17.08
N LEU A 139 7.92 -10.71 18.36
CA LEU A 139 7.75 -9.35 18.87
C LEU A 139 9.00 -8.50 18.62
N ASN A 140 10.18 -9.02 18.91
CA ASN A 140 11.44 -8.31 18.67
C ASN A 140 11.66 -8.04 17.17
N GLY A 141 11.34 -8.99 16.30
CA GLY A 141 11.44 -8.81 14.86
C GLY A 141 10.54 -7.71 14.33
N LEU A 142 9.37 -7.51 14.93
CA LEU A 142 8.43 -6.45 14.58
C LEU A 142 8.69 -5.12 15.31
N GLY A 143 9.76 -5.03 16.09
CA GLY A 143 10.17 -3.79 16.76
C GLY A 143 9.50 -3.55 18.11
N ILE A 144 8.90 -4.58 18.73
CA ILE A 144 8.41 -4.53 20.10
C ILE A 144 9.53 -5.01 21.04
N GLU A 145 10.11 -4.09 21.82
CA GLU A 145 11.22 -4.35 22.70
C GLU A 145 10.84 -5.28 23.87
N THR A 146 11.81 -6.01 24.42
CA THR A 146 11.61 -6.99 25.47
C THR A 146 10.94 -6.41 26.72
N ASP A 147 11.19 -5.16 27.05
CA ASP A 147 10.58 -4.48 28.20
C ASP A 147 9.06 -4.35 28.09
N LEU A 148 8.53 -4.34 26.86
CA LEU A 148 7.10 -4.26 26.60
C LEU A 148 6.39 -5.60 26.63
N HIS A 149 7.12 -6.73 26.56
CA HIS A 149 6.54 -8.08 26.44
C HIS A 149 5.69 -8.49 27.66
N TYR A 150 6.03 -8.00 28.83
CA TYR A 150 5.34 -8.33 30.09
C TYR A 150 4.31 -7.26 30.51
N LYS A 151 4.17 -6.19 29.73
CA LYS A 151 3.13 -5.19 29.95
C LYS A 151 1.78 -5.67 29.40
N LYS A 152 0.71 -5.05 29.87
CA LYS A 152 -0.61 -5.28 29.28
C LYS A 152 -0.75 -4.57 27.93
N MET A 153 -1.56 -5.14 27.04
CA MET A 153 -1.85 -4.53 25.73
C MET A 153 -2.40 -3.11 25.85
N GLY A 154 -3.23 -2.82 26.86
CA GLY A 154 -3.77 -1.50 27.09
C GLY A 154 -2.75 -0.41 27.38
N GLU A 155 -1.52 -0.77 27.81
CA GLU A 155 -0.41 0.15 28.08
C GLU A 155 0.38 0.52 26.82
N LEU A 156 0.14 -0.18 25.69
CA LEU A 156 0.78 0.10 24.41
C LEU A 156 0.02 1.19 23.64
N ASP A 157 0.73 1.89 22.77
CA ASP A 157 0.10 2.77 21.79
C ASP A 157 -0.60 1.95 20.65
N GLY A 158 -1.40 2.63 19.84
CA GLY A 158 -2.16 1.99 18.75
C GLY A 158 -1.29 1.25 17.74
N PRO A 159 -0.22 1.84 17.20
CA PRO A 159 0.69 1.18 16.29
C PRO A 159 1.34 -0.09 16.86
N ASP A 160 1.77 -0.05 18.11
CA ASP A 160 2.38 -1.21 18.78
C ASP A 160 1.37 -2.34 19.00
N LYS A 161 0.12 -2.02 19.34
CA LYS A 161 -0.96 -3.02 19.43
C LYS A 161 -1.15 -3.77 18.10
N VAL A 162 -1.12 -3.07 16.98
CA VAL A 162 -1.23 -3.68 15.64
C VAL A 162 -0.07 -4.63 15.37
N LYS A 163 1.15 -4.26 15.73
CA LYS A 163 2.33 -5.13 15.61
C LYS A 163 2.21 -6.39 16.46
N VAL A 164 1.70 -6.30 17.67
CA VAL A 164 1.45 -7.46 18.54
C VAL A 164 0.41 -8.40 17.93
N LEU A 165 -0.67 -7.88 17.35
CA LEU A 165 -1.66 -8.70 16.64
C LEU A 165 -1.07 -9.39 15.40
N LEU A 166 -0.15 -8.75 14.70
CA LEU A 166 0.58 -9.38 13.61
C LEU A 166 1.47 -10.54 14.13
N ALA A 167 2.22 -10.32 15.20
CA ALA A 167 3.00 -11.36 15.85
C ALA A 167 2.11 -12.56 16.28
N ARG A 168 0.93 -12.28 16.82
CA ARG A 168 -0.07 -13.29 17.18
C ARG A 168 -0.51 -14.10 15.97
N ALA A 169 -0.76 -13.48 14.84
CA ALA A 169 -1.15 -14.16 13.60
C ALA A 169 -0.03 -15.08 13.08
N LEU A 170 1.23 -14.67 13.20
CA LEU A 170 2.40 -15.44 12.75
C LEU A 170 2.80 -16.58 13.70
N PHE A 171 2.35 -16.52 14.96
CA PHE A 171 2.77 -17.44 16.01
C PHE A 171 2.35 -18.89 15.74
N GLY A 172 3.24 -19.82 16.08
CA GLY A 172 2.94 -21.25 16.12
C GLY A 172 2.90 -21.94 14.76
N ASN A 173 3.52 -21.38 13.75
CA ASN A 173 3.61 -21.95 12.41
C ASN A 173 2.24 -22.38 11.85
N PRO A 174 1.30 -21.48 11.63
CA PRO A 174 -0.03 -21.83 11.13
C PRO A 174 0.05 -22.49 9.74
N ASP A 175 -0.87 -23.40 9.46
CA ASP A 175 -0.93 -24.07 8.15
C ASP A 175 -1.42 -23.13 7.05
N ILE A 176 -2.31 -22.21 7.41
CA ILE A 176 -2.87 -21.20 6.52
C ILE A 176 -2.89 -19.86 7.23
N LEU A 177 -2.24 -18.87 6.66
CA LEU A 177 -2.12 -17.52 7.19
C LEU A 177 -2.84 -16.53 6.30
N LEU A 178 -3.86 -15.84 6.83
CA LEU A 178 -4.63 -14.80 6.15
C LEU A 178 -4.30 -13.44 6.74
N MET A 179 -3.86 -12.50 5.93
CA MET A 179 -3.50 -11.16 6.37
C MET A 179 -4.09 -10.09 5.45
N ASP A 180 -4.72 -9.09 6.04
CA ASP A 180 -5.20 -7.91 5.35
C ASP A 180 -4.37 -6.69 5.77
N GLU A 181 -3.63 -6.11 4.80
CA GLU A 181 -2.74 -4.96 5.00
C GLU A 181 -1.73 -5.13 6.15
N PRO A 182 -0.90 -6.19 6.16
CA PRO A 182 -0.01 -6.49 7.29
C PRO A 182 1.13 -5.49 7.46
N THR A 183 1.47 -4.71 6.43
CA THR A 183 2.56 -3.72 6.46
C THR A 183 2.15 -2.37 7.02
N ASN A 184 0.86 -2.15 7.25
CA ASN A 184 0.38 -0.92 7.85
C ASN A 184 0.97 -0.73 9.26
N HIS A 185 1.41 0.47 9.55
CA HIS A 185 2.03 0.87 10.83
C HIS A 185 3.39 0.23 11.14
N LEU A 186 4.00 -0.49 10.19
CA LEU A 186 5.35 -1.01 10.32
C LEU A 186 6.38 0.01 9.81
N ASP A 187 7.50 0.09 10.50
CA ASP A 187 8.68 0.77 9.99
C ASP A 187 9.43 -0.10 8.97
N LEU A 188 10.42 0.44 8.31
CA LEU A 188 11.15 -0.24 7.26
C LEU A 188 11.83 -1.52 7.75
N ALA A 189 12.42 -1.50 8.95
CA ALA A 189 13.08 -2.67 9.54
C ALA A 189 12.09 -3.80 9.84
N ALA A 190 10.90 -3.47 10.36
CA ALA A 190 9.84 -4.43 10.62
C ALA A 190 9.27 -5.02 9.32
N ILE A 191 9.13 -4.21 8.27
CA ILE A 191 8.70 -4.68 6.94
C ILE A 191 9.73 -5.66 6.36
N ASP A 192 11.02 -5.33 6.41
CA ASP A 192 12.10 -6.21 5.94
C ASP A 192 12.10 -7.55 6.70
N TRP A 193 11.91 -7.50 8.00
CA TRP A 193 11.81 -8.70 8.82
C TRP A 193 10.59 -9.57 8.43
N LEU A 194 9.42 -8.93 8.24
CA LEU A 194 8.20 -9.63 7.81
C LEU A 194 8.35 -10.26 6.43
N GLU A 195 8.98 -9.55 5.50
CA GLU A 195 9.26 -10.08 4.16
C GLU A 195 10.14 -11.33 4.22
N GLU A 196 11.23 -11.32 5.00
CA GLU A 196 12.07 -12.48 5.19
C GLU A 196 11.32 -13.63 5.86
N PHE A 197 10.51 -13.33 6.86
CA PHE A 197 9.67 -14.34 7.51
C PHE A 197 8.74 -15.03 6.51
N LEU A 198 8.05 -14.27 5.66
CA LEU A 198 7.10 -14.80 4.68
C LEU A 198 7.80 -15.55 3.53
N ILE A 199 8.98 -15.11 3.09
CA ILE A 199 9.76 -15.79 2.07
C ILE A 199 10.20 -17.19 2.56
N ASN A 200 10.57 -17.30 3.83
CA ASN A 200 10.97 -18.55 4.45
C ASN A 200 9.80 -19.39 5.01
N PHE A 201 8.58 -18.87 4.93
CA PHE A 201 7.39 -19.54 5.41
C PHE A 201 6.97 -20.65 4.43
N GLU A 202 6.94 -21.89 4.90
CA GLU A 202 6.74 -23.07 4.05
C GLU A 202 5.26 -23.43 3.80
N ASN A 203 4.36 -22.86 4.58
CA ASN A 203 2.92 -23.15 4.50
C ASN A 203 2.21 -22.16 3.56
N THR A 204 0.88 -22.11 3.62
CA THR A 204 0.07 -21.25 2.75
C THR A 204 -0.08 -19.86 3.34
N VAL A 205 0.22 -18.81 2.56
CA VAL A 205 -0.04 -17.41 2.91
C VAL A 205 -0.98 -16.80 1.88
N ILE A 206 -2.00 -16.11 2.34
CA ILE A 206 -2.92 -15.32 1.52
C ILE A 206 -2.94 -13.89 2.09
N VAL A 207 -2.50 -12.93 1.30
CA VAL A 207 -2.32 -11.54 1.75
C VAL A 207 -2.99 -10.56 0.81
N VAL A 208 -3.63 -9.55 1.40
CA VAL A 208 -4.10 -8.34 0.71
C VAL A 208 -3.17 -7.20 1.09
N SER A 209 -2.59 -6.51 0.12
CA SER A 209 -1.74 -5.35 0.35
C SER A 209 -1.81 -4.36 -0.82
N HIS A 210 -1.68 -3.07 -0.51
CA HIS A 210 -1.48 -2.01 -1.48
C HIS A 210 0.01 -1.69 -1.71
N ASP A 211 0.89 -2.35 -0.98
CA ASP A 211 2.33 -2.21 -1.12
C ASP A 211 2.86 -3.12 -2.23
N ARG A 212 3.12 -2.54 -3.41
CA ARG A 212 3.60 -3.25 -4.59
C ARG A 212 4.97 -3.89 -4.38
N TYR A 213 5.85 -3.20 -3.69
CA TYR A 213 7.19 -3.70 -3.38
C TYR A 213 7.12 -4.94 -2.50
N PHE A 214 6.30 -4.90 -1.45
CA PHE A 214 6.04 -6.04 -0.59
C PHE A 214 5.46 -7.23 -1.36
N LEU A 215 4.43 -7.01 -2.19
CA LEU A 215 3.84 -8.07 -3.02
C LEU A 215 4.84 -8.67 -4.01
N ASN A 216 5.69 -7.85 -4.63
CA ASN A 216 6.74 -8.34 -5.52
C ASN A 216 7.75 -9.24 -4.82
N LYS A 217 8.09 -8.91 -3.59
CA LYS A 217 9.14 -9.61 -2.84
C LYS A 217 8.65 -10.92 -2.24
N VAL A 218 7.41 -10.98 -1.77
CA VAL A 218 6.90 -12.13 -1.01
C VAL A 218 5.98 -13.05 -1.81
N CYS A 219 5.24 -12.54 -2.82
CA CYS A 219 4.24 -13.32 -3.53
C CYS A 219 4.85 -14.20 -4.60
N THR A 220 4.39 -15.45 -4.65
CA THR A 220 4.66 -16.42 -5.71
C THR A 220 3.53 -16.50 -6.72
N GLN A 221 2.31 -16.14 -6.31
CA GLN A 221 1.12 -16.10 -7.15
C GLN A 221 0.27 -14.88 -6.81
N ILE A 222 -0.46 -14.40 -7.81
CA ILE A 222 -1.39 -13.28 -7.69
C ILE A 222 -2.81 -13.77 -7.98
N ALA A 223 -3.74 -13.48 -7.07
CA ALA A 223 -5.17 -13.69 -7.25
C ALA A 223 -5.83 -12.35 -7.59
N ASP A 224 -6.22 -12.18 -8.82
CA ASP A 224 -6.77 -10.93 -9.34
C ASP A 224 -8.30 -10.95 -9.31
N ILE A 225 -8.90 -10.00 -8.56
CA ILE A 225 -10.35 -9.80 -8.52
C ILE A 225 -10.71 -8.71 -9.51
N ASP A 226 -11.22 -9.12 -10.66
CA ASP A 226 -11.72 -8.23 -11.70
C ASP A 226 -12.76 -8.94 -12.57
N TYR A 227 -13.59 -8.19 -13.28
CA TYR A 227 -14.65 -8.72 -14.16
C TYR A 227 -15.63 -9.69 -13.45
N ALA A 228 -15.90 -9.47 -12.18
CA ALA A 228 -16.67 -10.34 -11.31
C ALA A 228 -16.11 -11.79 -11.20
N LYS A 229 -14.80 -11.94 -11.37
CA LYS A 229 -14.08 -13.21 -11.26
C LYS A 229 -12.83 -13.04 -10.40
N ILE A 230 -12.33 -14.17 -9.92
CA ILE A 230 -11.00 -14.21 -9.28
C ILE A 230 -10.14 -15.17 -10.09
N GLN A 231 -9.06 -14.65 -10.66
CA GLN A 231 -8.16 -15.42 -11.52
C GLN A 231 -6.76 -15.47 -10.90
N LEU A 232 -6.17 -16.67 -10.87
CA LEU A 232 -4.80 -16.89 -10.44
C LEU A 232 -3.80 -16.69 -11.56
N TYR A 233 -2.69 -16.01 -11.24
CA TYR A 233 -1.51 -15.85 -12.09
C TYR A 233 -0.29 -16.35 -11.33
N SER A 234 0.52 -17.20 -11.95
CA SER A 234 1.82 -17.57 -11.40
C SER A 234 2.82 -16.45 -11.57
N GLY A 235 3.53 -16.09 -10.51
CA GLY A 235 4.52 -15.02 -10.48
C GLY A 235 4.19 -13.93 -9.47
N ASN A 236 5.01 -12.89 -9.45
CA ASN A 236 4.84 -11.75 -8.55
C ASN A 236 3.95 -10.65 -9.17
N TYR A 237 3.82 -9.53 -8.45
CA TYR A 237 2.98 -8.42 -8.90
C TYR A 237 3.46 -7.81 -10.22
N ASP A 238 4.76 -7.61 -10.44
CA ASP A 238 5.29 -7.04 -11.68
C ASP A 238 5.01 -7.93 -12.88
N PHE A 239 5.18 -9.24 -12.72
CA PHE A 239 4.83 -10.20 -13.76
C PHE A 239 3.34 -10.15 -14.12
N TRP A 240 2.49 -10.09 -13.10
CA TRP A 240 1.05 -9.92 -13.31
C TRP A 240 0.74 -8.61 -14.05
N TYR A 241 1.33 -7.50 -13.61
CA TYR A 241 1.10 -6.19 -14.22
C TYR A 241 1.48 -6.17 -15.70
N GLU A 242 2.67 -6.61 -16.03
CA GLU A 242 3.15 -6.68 -17.43
C GLU A 242 2.29 -7.61 -18.28
N SER A 243 1.94 -8.79 -17.78
CA SER A 243 1.09 -9.77 -18.46
C SER A 243 -0.32 -9.22 -18.68
N SER A 244 -0.90 -8.53 -17.70
CA SER A 244 -2.22 -7.95 -17.81
C SER A 244 -2.27 -6.80 -18.82
N GLN A 245 -1.25 -5.95 -18.86
CA GLN A 245 -1.13 -4.86 -19.83
C GLN A 245 -1.00 -5.41 -21.26
N LEU A 246 -0.19 -6.44 -21.45
CA LEU A 246 -0.03 -7.10 -22.74
C LEU A 246 -1.35 -7.72 -23.23
N MET A 247 -2.06 -8.42 -22.34
CA MET A 247 -3.35 -9.03 -22.65
C MET A 247 -4.39 -7.97 -23.06
N ILE A 248 -4.49 -6.87 -22.34
CA ILE A 248 -5.40 -5.76 -22.66
C ILE A 248 -5.06 -5.19 -24.04
N LYS A 249 -3.78 -4.99 -24.33
CA LYS A 249 -3.33 -4.49 -25.63
C LYS A 249 -3.72 -5.43 -26.77
N GLN A 250 -3.50 -6.74 -26.59
CA GLN A 250 -3.86 -7.76 -27.58
C GLN A 250 -5.37 -7.82 -27.81
N MET A 251 -6.17 -7.76 -26.74
CA MET A 251 -7.63 -7.74 -26.85
C MET A 251 -8.14 -6.50 -27.60
N LYS A 252 -7.60 -5.33 -27.29
CA LYS A 252 -7.96 -4.08 -28.00
C LYS A 252 -7.63 -4.15 -29.48
N GLU A 253 -6.46 -4.68 -29.81
CA GLU A 253 -6.05 -4.83 -31.21
C GLU A 253 -6.91 -5.86 -31.97
N ALA A 254 -7.23 -7.00 -31.33
CA ALA A 254 -8.11 -8.00 -31.89
C ALA A 254 -9.53 -7.44 -32.12
N ASN A 255 -10.08 -6.70 -31.15
CA ASN A 255 -11.39 -6.05 -31.30
C ASN A 255 -11.38 -4.98 -32.38
N ARG A 256 -10.33 -4.17 -32.47
CA ARG A 256 -10.20 -3.18 -33.56
C ARG A 256 -10.24 -3.86 -34.94
N LYS A 257 -9.51 -4.96 -35.13
CA LYS A 257 -9.56 -5.73 -36.40
C LYS A 257 -10.94 -6.28 -36.68
N LYS A 258 -11.66 -6.76 -35.66
CA LYS A 258 -13.05 -7.21 -35.79
C LYS A 258 -14.00 -6.07 -36.15
N GLU A 259 -13.86 -4.91 -35.52
CA GLU A 259 -14.63 -3.69 -35.81
C GLU A 259 -14.41 -3.21 -37.24
N GLU A 260 -13.16 -3.16 -37.71
CA GLU A 260 -12.83 -2.83 -39.11
C GLU A 260 -13.50 -3.80 -40.07
N LYS A 261 -13.46 -5.11 -39.75
CA LYS A 261 -14.10 -6.13 -40.55
C LYS A 261 -15.63 -6.01 -40.58
N ILE A 262 -16.23 -5.72 -39.42
CA ILE A 262 -17.68 -5.44 -39.31
C ILE A 262 -18.05 -4.25 -40.19
N LYS A 263 -17.28 -3.18 -40.15
CA LYS A 263 -17.51 -1.97 -40.94
C LYS A 263 -17.43 -2.27 -42.45
N GLU A 264 -16.40 -2.96 -42.89
CA GLU A 264 -16.27 -3.39 -44.31
C GLU A 264 -17.46 -4.24 -44.78
N LEU A 265 -17.90 -5.21 -43.96
CA LEU A 265 -19.03 -6.05 -44.26
C LEU A 265 -20.34 -5.28 -44.31
N GLN A 266 -20.55 -4.33 -43.38
CA GLN A 266 -21.73 -3.47 -43.36
C GLN A 266 -21.77 -2.57 -44.59
N GLU A 267 -20.67 -1.93 -44.96
CA GLU A 267 -20.57 -1.09 -46.16
C GLU A 267 -20.84 -1.89 -47.43
N PHE A 268 -20.30 -3.12 -47.54
CA PHE A 268 -20.56 -4.00 -48.67
C PHE A 268 -22.04 -4.39 -48.74
N ILE A 269 -22.65 -4.81 -47.64
CA ILE A 269 -24.05 -5.18 -47.56
C ILE A 269 -24.95 -4.00 -47.96
N GLN A 270 -24.67 -2.82 -47.44
CA GLN A 270 -25.44 -1.62 -47.76
C GLN A 270 -25.34 -1.26 -49.24
N ARG A 271 -24.14 -1.36 -49.83
CA ARG A 271 -23.90 -1.01 -51.24
C ARG A 271 -24.49 -1.96 -52.21
N PHE A 272 -24.55 -3.25 -51.91
CA PHE A 272 -24.91 -4.31 -52.87
C PHE A 272 -26.18 -5.12 -52.53
N SER A 273 -26.86 -4.82 -51.42
CA SER A 273 -28.08 -5.54 -51.02
C SER A 273 -29.23 -5.40 -52.01
N ALA A 274 -29.32 -4.28 -52.71
CA ALA A 274 -30.34 -4.02 -53.74
C ALA A 274 -29.97 -4.51 -55.15
N ASN A 275 -28.77 -5.03 -55.36
CA ASN A 275 -28.28 -5.46 -56.65
C ASN A 275 -28.51 -6.96 -56.83
N ALA A 276 -29.41 -7.34 -57.79
CA ALA A 276 -29.80 -8.74 -58.00
C ALA A 276 -28.63 -9.68 -58.34
N SER A 277 -27.59 -9.20 -59.03
CA SER A 277 -26.44 -10.01 -59.42
C SER A 277 -25.49 -10.27 -58.24
N LYS A 278 -25.49 -9.41 -57.21
CA LYS A 278 -24.64 -9.51 -56.03
C LYS A 278 -25.38 -9.86 -54.74
N SER A 279 -26.69 -10.13 -54.81
CA SER A 279 -27.51 -10.41 -53.63
C SER A 279 -27.06 -11.67 -52.86
N LYS A 280 -26.58 -12.70 -53.57
CA LYS A 280 -26.02 -13.91 -52.94
C LYS A 280 -24.74 -13.60 -52.15
N GLN A 281 -23.88 -12.72 -52.68
CA GLN A 281 -22.68 -12.29 -51.98
C GLN A 281 -23.02 -11.43 -50.77
N ALA A 282 -24.00 -10.53 -50.87
CA ALA A 282 -24.50 -9.75 -49.77
C ALA A 282 -25.07 -10.63 -48.64
N THR A 283 -25.85 -11.68 -49.01
CA THR A 283 -26.38 -12.64 -48.03
C THR A 283 -25.26 -13.45 -47.34
N SER A 284 -24.27 -13.89 -48.11
CA SER A 284 -23.12 -14.61 -47.56
C SER A 284 -22.34 -13.73 -46.56
N ARG A 285 -22.14 -12.46 -46.90
CA ARG A 285 -21.45 -11.51 -46.02
C ARG A 285 -22.28 -11.12 -44.80
N LYS A 286 -23.59 -11.04 -44.90
CA LYS A 286 -24.50 -10.89 -43.77
C LYS A 286 -24.38 -12.04 -42.78
N ARG A 287 -24.32 -13.29 -43.27
CA ARG A 287 -24.06 -14.46 -42.41
C ARG A 287 -22.67 -14.43 -41.77
N ALA A 288 -21.66 -13.94 -42.49
CA ALA A 288 -20.32 -13.74 -41.93
C ALA A 288 -20.32 -12.67 -40.84
N LEU A 289 -21.07 -11.58 -41.02
CA LEU A 289 -21.22 -10.52 -40.02
C LEU A 289 -21.88 -11.04 -38.74
N GLU A 290 -22.92 -11.87 -38.86
CA GLU A 290 -23.64 -12.48 -37.73
C GLU A 290 -22.74 -13.41 -36.90
N LYS A 291 -21.68 -13.96 -37.48
CA LYS A 291 -20.71 -14.83 -36.81
C LYS A 291 -19.60 -14.07 -36.09
N ILE A 292 -19.37 -12.80 -36.41
CA ILE A 292 -18.35 -11.99 -35.75
C ILE A 292 -18.90 -11.55 -34.42
N GLN A 293 -18.37 -12.13 -33.35
CA GLN A 293 -18.61 -11.65 -31.98
C GLN A 293 -17.40 -10.83 -31.55
N LEU A 294 -17.65 -9.58 -31.18
CA LEU A 294 -16.69 -8.81 -30.40
C LEU A 294 -16.53 -9.53 -29.08
N ASP A 295 -15.29 -9.69 -28.64
CA ASP A 295 -15.04 -10.13 -27.27
C ASP A 295 -15.73 -9.13 -26.34
N ASP A 296 -16.59 -9.65 -25.48
CA ASP A 296 -17.33 -8.84 -24.52
C ASP A 296 -16.31 -8.26 -23.53
N MET A 297 -15.75 -7.12 -23.88
CA MET A 297 -14.88 -6.35 -23.03
C MET A 297 -15.73 -5.68 -21.96
N ARG A 298 -16.08 -6.46 -20.91
CA ARG A 298 -16.59 -5.83 -19.69
C ARG A 298 -15.57 -4.81 -19.23
N PRO A 299 -16.00 -3.60 -18.88
CA PRO A 299 -15.06 -2.62 -18.34
C PRO A 299 -14.42 -3.17 -17.08
N SER A 300 -13.11 -3.08 -16.99
CA SER A 300 -12.39 -3.37 -15.76
C SER A 300 -12.92 -2.51 -14.61
N SER A 301 -12.99 -3.05 -13.43
CA SER A 301 -13.25 -2.28 -12.22
C SER A 301 -12.09 -1.35 -11.86
N ARG A 302 -10.91 -1.62 -12.39
CA ARG A 302 -9.73 -0.76 -12.23
C ARG A 302 -9.85 0.49 -13.09
N LYS A 303 -9.62 1.63 -12.45
CA LYS A 303 -9.58 2.93 -13.12
C LYS A 303 -8.27 3.60 -12.78
N TYR A 304 -7.47 3.86 -13.80
CA TYR A 304 -6.21 4.58 -13.64
C TYR A 304 -6.45 6.07 -13.92
N PRO A 305 -6.18 6.97 -12.98
CA PRO A 305 -6.18 8.38 -13.28
C PRO A 305 -5.03 8.70 -14.25
N TYR A 306 -5.22 9.71 -15.10
CA TYR A 306 -4.17 10.17 -16.00
C TYR A 306 -3.37 11.28 -15.33
N ILE A 307 -2.21 10.94 -14.79
CA ILE A 307 -1.32 11.88 -14.10
C ILE A 307 -0.14 12.19 -15.02
N ASP A 308 -0.08 13.44 -15.47
CA ASP A 308 0.97 13.93 -16.35
C ASP A 308 1.29 15.40 -15.96
N PHE A 309 2.44 15.57 -15.31
CA PHE A 309 2.91 16.88 -14.87
C PHE A 309 3.70 17.54 -16.00
N ARG A 310 3.21 18.64 -16.53
CA ARG A 310 3.86 19.39 -17.61
C ARG A 310 4.24 20.79 -17.14
N PRO A 311 5.55 21.10 -17.08
CA PRO A 311 5.97 22.44 -16.72
C PRO A 311 5.69 23.43 -17.86
N ASP A 312 5.19 24.62 -17.52
CA ASP A 312 4.96 25.71 -18.47
C ASP A 312 6.27 26.39 -18.88
N ARG A 313 7.30 26.24 -18.06
CA ARG A 313 8.59 26.91 -18.23
C ARG A 313 9.73 25.95 -18.01
N THR A 314 10.75 26.01 -18.85
CA THR A 314 11.98 25.26 -18.66
C THR A 314 12.73 25.75 -17.43
N ILE A 315 13.20 24.82 -16.59
CA ILE A 315 13.95 25.13 -15.39
C ILE A 315 15.43 25.40 -15.71
N GLY A 316 16.02 26.39 -15.05
CA GLY A 316 17.44 26.70 -15.16
C GLY A 316 18.32 25.77 -14.30
N ASN A 317 19.61 25.98 -14.34
CA ASN A 317 20.58 25.12 -13.61
C ASN A 317 20.56 25.33 -12.09
N GLU A 318 20.30 26.56 -11.64
CA GLU A 318 20.18 26.88 -10.22
C GLU A 318 18.72 26.75 -9.79
N VAL A 319 18.44 25.76 -8.95
CA VAL A 319 17.06 25.46 -8.52
C VAL A 319 16.82 25.88 -7.09
N LEU A 320 17.62 25.38 -6.17
CA LEU A 320 17.49 25.65 -4.74
C LEU A 320 18.83 25.58 -4.06
N THR A 321 19.12 26.55 -3.18
CA THR A 321 20.26 26.51 -2.27
C THR A 321 19.75 26.63 -0.85
N VAL A 322 20.12 25.71 0.02
CA VAL A 322 19.81 25.67 1.45
C VAL A 322 21.12 25.71 2.22
N GLU A 323 21.23 26.62 3.16
CA GLU A 323 22.45 26.83 3.95
C GLU A 323 22.15 26.85 5.45
N ASN A 324 22.75 25.90 6.17
CA ASN A 324 22.75 25.82 7.64
C ASN A 324 21.36 25.96 8.28
N LEU A 325 20.39 25.32 7.70
CA LEU A 325 18.99 25.38 8.13
C LEU A 325 18.78 24.56 9.40
N SER A 326 18.28 25.20 10.44
CA SER A 326 17.93 24.55 11.73
C SER A 326 16.57 25.00 12.21
N LYS A 327 15.84 24.08 12.83
CA LYS A 327 14.52 24.33 13.44
C LYS A 327 14.29 23.45 14.64
N THR A 328 13.79 24.07 15.71
CA THR A 328 13.36 23.39 16.94
C THR A 328 11.85 23.55 17.09
N ILE A 329 11.14 22.45 17.36
CA ILE A 329 9.70 22.43 17.61
C ILE A 329 9.46 21.71 18.94
N ASP A 330 8.72 22.37 19.83
CA ASP A 330 8.37 21.87 21.17
C ASP A 330 9.59 21.37 21.97
N GLY A 331 10.71 22.09 21.86
CA GLY A 331 11.96 21.77 22.55
C GLY A 331 12.81 20.68 21.89
N VAL A 332 12.35 20.09 20.80
CA VAL A 332 13.08 19.07 20.03
C VAL A 332 13.65 19.70 18.76
N LYS A 333 14.96 19.55 18.55
CA LYS A 333 15.62 20.00 17.33
C LYS A 333 15.32 19.03 16.19
N VAL A 334 14.38 19.39 15.32
CA VAL A 334 13.94 18.52 14.21
C VAL A 334 14.83 18.64 12.97
N LEU A 335 15.42 19.82 12.75
CA LEU A 335 16.39 20.07 11.67
C LEU A 335 17.67 20.62 12.29
N ASP A 336 18.80 20.02 11.97
CA ASP A 336 20.10 20.40 12.51
C ASP A 336 21.11 20.66 11.40
N ASN A 337 21.32 21.94 11.14
CA ASN A 337 22.35 22.45 10.24
C ASN A 337 22.32 21.82 8.83
N ILE A 338 21.15 21.80 8.22
CA ILE A 338 20.91 21.18 6.92
C ILE A 338 21.39 22.10 5.79
N SER A 339 22.24 21.58 4.93
CA SER A 339 22.77 22.30 3.78
C SER A 339 22.79 21.42 2.53
N PHE A 340 22.17 21.88 1.45
CA PHE A 340 22.23 21.20 0.15
C PHE A 340 21.92 22.18 -0.99
N THR A 341 22.30 21.80 -2.20
CA THR A 341 22.00 22.55 -3.42
C THR A 341 21.37 21.63 -4.45
N LEU A 342 20.26 22.05 -5.06
CA LEU A 342 19.57 21.31 -6.11
C LEU A 342 19.84 21.90 -7.49
N ARG A 343 19.96 21.02 -8.46
CA ARG A 343 20.10 21.31 -9.88
C ARG A 343 18.90 20.84 -10.69
N HIS A 344 18.84 21.19 -11.94
CA HIS A 344 17.70 21.00 -12.85
C HIS A 344 17.25 19.55 -13.10
N ASP A 345 18.05 18.56 -12.80
CA ASP A 345 17.76 17.13 -13.00
C ASP A 345 17.58 16.35 -11.70
N ASP A 346 17.61 17.04 -10.55
CA ASP A 346 17.50 16.39 -9.25
C ASP A 346 16.07 15.93 -8.95
N LYS A 347 15.94 14.66 -8.57
CA LYS A 347 14.74 14.08 -7.98
C LYS A 347 15.12 13.50 -6.63
N VAL A 348 14.81 14.24 -5.58
CA VAL A 348 15.32 14.00 -4.24
C VAL A 348 14.25 13.40 -3.36
N ALA A 349 14.53 12.21 -2.82
CA ALA A 349 13.74 11.62 -1.75
C ALA A 349 14.33 11.99 -0.40
N PHE A 350 13.50 12.56 0.46
CA PHE A 350 13.83 12.81 1.86
C PHE A 350 13.36 11.63 2.70
N VAL A 351 14.29 11.00 3.37
CA VAL A 351 14.05 9.81 4.18
C VAL A 351 14.46 10.06 5.62
N GLY A 352 14.15 9.15 6.51
CA GLY A 352 14.44 9.23 7.94
C GLY A 352 13.24 8.82 8.78
N SER A 353 13.49 8.44 10.03
CA SER A 353 12.45 8.00 10.96
C SER A 353 11.57 9.14 11.48
N ASN A 354 12.09 10.37 11.49
CA ASN A 354 11.36 11.54 11.98
C ASN A 354 10.53 12.18 10.86
N GLU A 355 9.26 11.85 10.81
CA GLU A 355 8.30 12.42 9.85
C GLU A 355 8.09 13.92 10.01
N GLN A 356 8.14 14.42 11.24
CA GLN A 356 8.00 15.83 11.54
C GLN A 356 9.16 16.64 10.93
N ALA A 357 10.38 16.09 10.93
CA ALA A 357 11.54 16.74 10.31
C ALA A 357 11.34 16.95 8.82
N LYS A 358 10.85 15.95 8.10
CA LYS A 358 10.57 16.03 6.66
C LYS A 358 9.49 17.07 6.36
N THR A 359 8.38 17.01 7.08
CA THR A 359 7.27 17.98 6.92
C THR A 359 7.71 19.40 7.24
N THR A 360 8.49 19.58 8.31
CA THR A 360 9.02 20.90 8.71
C THR A 360 9.93 21.48 7.63
N LEU A 361 10.81 20.69 7.04
CA LEU A 361 11.67 21.14 5.95
C LEU A 361 10.85 21.62 4.75
N PHE A 362 9.85 20.86 4.32
CA PHE A 362 8.99 21.25 3.21
C PHE A 362 8.21 22.53 3.53
N GLN A 363 7.65 22.66 4.72
CA GLN A 363 6.93 23.87 5.14
C GLN A 363 7.83 25.12 5.14
N ILE A 364 9.07 24.98 5.58
CA ILE A 364 10.05 26.09 5.53
C ILE A 364 10.36 26.48 4.08
N LEU A 365 10.65 25.50 3.21
CA LEU A 365 10.96 25.74 1.80
C LEU A 365 9.79 26.35 1.03
N MET A 366 8.57 26.05 1.44
CA MET A 366 7.36 26.61 0.85
C MET A 366 6.90 27.94 1.47
N GLY A 367 7.65 28.47 2.45
CA GLY A 367 7.37 29.75 3.09
C GLY A 367 6.24 29.71 4.13
N GLU A 368 5.81 28.55 4.56
CA GLU A 368 4.75 28.40 5.57
C GLU A 368 5.29 28.47 7.00
N MET A 369 6.59 28.33 7.17
CA MET A 369 7.28 28.34 8.46
C MET A 369 8.63 29.04 8.34
N GLU A 370 9.01 29.82 9.36
CA GLU A 370 10.32 30.45 9.43
C GLU A 370 11.34 29.49 10.07
N PRO A 371 12.58 29.39 9.55
CA PRO A 371 13.64 28.66 10.23
C PRO A 371 14.14 29.41 11.47
N ASP A 372 14.68 28.68 12.45
CA ASP A 372 15.33 29.30 13.60
C ASP A 372 16.69 29.91 13.24
N SER A 373 17.41 29.26 12.33
CA SER A 373 18.66 29.73 11.75
C SER A 373 18.87 29.18 10.34
N GLY A 374 19.79 29.78 9.62
CA GLY A 374 20.06 29.42 8.25
C GLY A 374 19.15 30.13 7.24
N SER A 375 19.33 29.83 5.97
CA SER A 375 18.60 30.45 4.88
C SER A 375 18.42 29.50 3.69
N PHE A 376 17.48 29.82 2.84
CA PHE A 376 17.28 29.14 1.58
C PHE A 376 16.91 30.13 0.47
N LYS A 377 17.21 29.77 -0.76
CA LYS A 377 16.92 30.58 -1.93
C LYS A 377 16.52 29.71 -3.10
N TRP A 378 15.32 29.98 -3.66
CA TRP A 378 14.88 29.40 -4.92
C TRP A 378 15.49 30.13 -6.12
N GLY A 379 15.83 29.38 -7.16
CA GLY A 379 16.28 29.96 -8.43
C GLY A 379 15.18 30.80 -9.10
N VAL A 380 15.58 31.80 -9.87
CA VAL A 380 14.65 32.76 -10.52
C VAL A 380 13.74 32.13 -11.57
N THR A 381 14.13 30.98 -12.12
CA THR A 381 13.35 30.25 -13.13
C THR A 381 12.38 29.23 -12.52
N THR A 382 12.39 29.06 -11.20
CA THR A 382 11.60 28.04 -10.53
C THR A 382 10.17 28.49 -10.26
N SER A 383 9.25 27.55 -10.39
CA SER A 383 7.87 27.65 -9.93
C SER A 383 7.51 26.39 -9.18
N GLN A 384 7.00 26.51 -7.97
CA GLN A 384 6.77 25.38 -7.06
C GLN A 384 5.29 25.04 -7.01
N ALA A 385 4.98 23.73 -6.99
CA ALA A 385 3.70 23.20 -6.59
C ALA A 385 3.91 22.26 -5.38
N TYR A 386 3.07 22.42 -4.38
CA TYR A 386 3.21 21.74 -3.10
C TYR A 386 2.01 20.85 -2.79
N PHE A 387 2.32 19.62 -2.42
CA PHE A 387 1.37 18.66 -1.87
C PHE A 387 1.68 18.50 -0.37
N PRO A 388 0.96 19.21 0.53
CA PRO A 388 1.21 19.13 1.96
C PRO A 388 0.71 17.81 2.55
N LYS A 389 1.30 17.36 3.64
CA LYS A 389 0.88 16.16 4.36
C LYS A 389 -0.55 16.28 4.89
N ASP A 390 -0.87 17.43 5.47
CA ASP A 390 -2.25 17.81 5.84
C ASP A 390 -2.78 18.83 4.85
N ASN A 391 -3.73 18.38 4.04
CA ASN A 391 -4.40 19.20 3.03
C ASN A 391 -5.86 19.57 3.41
N SER A 392 -6.27 19.32 4.64
CA SER A 392 -7.65 19.52 5.10
C SER A 392 -8.15 20.95 4.94
N ALA A 393 -7.26 21.92 5.16
CA ALA A 393 -7.58 23.34 5.00
C ALA A 393 -7.93 23.74 3.56
N GLU A 394 -7.42 23.06 2.57
CA GLU A 394 -7.69 23.29 1.14
C GLU A 394 -9.15 22.98 0.76
N PHE A 395 -9.79 22.10 1.51
CA PHE A 395 -11.14 21.58 1.25
C PHE A 395 -12.21 22.10 2.22
N ASP A 396 -11.87 23.06 3.06
CA ASP A 396 -12.82 23.68 3.99
C ASP A 396 -13.59 24.84 3.33
N SER A 397 -14.41 24.48 2.35
CA SER A 397 -15.30 25.43 1.65
C SER A 397 -16.53 24.70 1.11
N ASP A 398 -17.55 25.49 0.71
CA ASP A 398 -18.76 24.97 0.07
C ASP A 398 -18.67 24.95 -1.46
N LEU A 399 -17.48 25.19 -2.03
CA LEU A 399 -17.25 25.13 -3.46
C LEU A 399 -17.43 23.70 -3.98
N VAL A 400 -17.96 23.59 -5.19
CA VAL A 400 -17.91 22.32 -5.94
C VAL A 400 -16.52 22.14 -6.54
N ILE A 401 -16.16 20.89 -6.88
CA ILE A 401 -14.80 20.57 -7.37
C ILE A 401 -14.40 21.41 -8.58
N TYR A 402 -15.31 21.63 -9.53
CA TYR A 402 -15.04 22.46 -10.71
C TYR A 402 -14.63 23.87 -10.35
N ASP A 403 -15.38 24.53 -9.46
CA ASP A 403 -15.12 25.89 -9.04
C ASP A 403 -13.85 25.98 -8.17
N TRP A 404 -13.62 24.96 -7.34
CA TRP A 404 -12.42 24.87 -6.53
C TRP A 404 -11.14 24.78 -7.39
N LEU A 405 -11.13 23.91 -8.41
CA LEU A 405 -9.96 23.77 -9.29
C LEU A 405 -9.79 25.00 -10.21
N GLN A 406 -10.89 25.62 -10.64
CA GLN A 406 -10.85 26.80 -11.51
C GLN A 406 -10.07 27.97 -10.90
N GLN A 407 -10.07 28.12 -9.57
CA GLN A 407 -9.30 29.17 -8.88
C GLN A 407 -7.80 29.10 -9.18
N TYR A 408 -7.28 27.89 -9.36
CA TYR A 408 -5.86 27.61 -9.57
C TYR A 408 -5.48 27.47 -11.04
N SER A 409 -6.45 27.49 -11.92
CA SER A 409 -6.22 27.33 -13.36
C SER A 409 -5.79 28.65 -14.00
N PRO A 410 -4.72 28.67 -14.81
CA PRO A 410 -4.38 29.82 -15.64
C PRO A 410 -5.42 30.08 -16.72
N VAL A 411 -6.11 29.04 -17.18
CA VAL A 411 -7.22 29.13 -18.15
C VAL A 411 -8.53 28.99 -17.39
N LYS A 412 -9.36 30.04 -17.42
CA LYS A 412 -10.61 30.07 -16.64
C LYS A 412 -11.80 29.39 -17.34
N ASP A 413 -11.59 28.80 -18.51
CA ASP A 413 -12.64 28.07 -19.22
C ASP A 413 -12.99 26.79 -18.44
N ILE A 414 -14.28 26.63 -18.16
CA ILE A 414 -14.80 25.49 -17.41
C ILE A 414 -14.58 24.15 -18.15
N THR A 415 -14.54 24.17 -19.48
CA THR A 415 -14.29 22.99 -20.30
C THR A 415 -12.86 22.46 -20.09
N TYR A 416 -11.91 23.38 -20.00
CA TYR A 416 -10.51 23.05 -19.69
C TYR A 416 -10.36 22.41 -18.31
N VAL A 417 -11.00 23.00 -17.29
CA VAL A 417 -11.00 22.49 -15.92
C VAL A 417 -11.67 21.11 -15.82
N ARG A 418 -12.81 20.93 -16.48
CA ARG A 418 -13.50 19.63 -16.55
C ARG A 418 -12.67 18.56 -17.24
N GLY A 419 -11.88 18.93 -18.24
CA GLY A 419 -10.93 18.03 -18.91
C GLY A 419 -9.89 17.46 -17.96
N PHE A 420 -9.32 18.28 -17.09
CA PHE A 420 -8.40 17.82 -16.03
C PHE A 420 -9.09 16.88 -15.06
N LEU A 421 -10.24 17.26 -14.55
CA LEU A 421 -10.99 16.48 -13.58
C LEU A 421 -11.49 15.14 -14.15
N GLY A 422 -11.89 15.13 -15.41
CA GLY A 422 -12.29 13.91 -16.10
C GLY A 422 -11.16 12.90 -16.20
N ARG A 423 -9.94 13.36 -16.51
CA ARG A 423 -8.73 12.52 -16.51
C ARG A 423 -8.37 11.99 -15.13
N MET A 424 -8.74 12.74 -14.08
CA MET A 424 -8.54 12.37 -12.68
C MET A 424 -9.73 11.61 -12.07
N LEU A 425 -10.58 11.02 -12.92
CA LEU A 425 -11.72 10.19 -12.55
C LEU A 425 -12.89 10.94 -11.88
N PHE A 426 -13.00 12.24 -12.13
CA PHE A 426 -14.15 13.06 -11.76
C PHE A 426 -14.99 13.37 -13.00
N ALA A 427 -15.78 12.40 -13.44
CA ALA A 427 -16.62 12.53 -14.62
C ALA A 427 -18.09 12.80 -14.24
N GLY A 428 -18.79 13.56 -15.07
CA GLY A 428 -20.21 13.83 -14.88
C GLY A 428 -20.52 14.51 -13.54
N ASP A 429 -21.44 13.91 -12.78
CA ASP A 429 -21.91 14.47 -11.51
C ASP A 429 -20.85 14.47 -10.39
N ASP A 430 -19.78 13.68 -10.53
CA ASP A 430 -18.71 13.63 -9.53
C ASP A 430 -18.01 14.99 -9.37
N GLY A 431 -17.83 15.73 -10.45
CA GLY A 431 -17.26 17.08 -10.42
C GLY A 431 -18.15 18.15 -9.80
N ALA A 432 -19.41 17.86 -9.59
CA ALA A 432 -20.38 18.74 -8.94
C ALA A 432 -20.49 18.52 -7.43
N LYS A 433 -19.75 17.57 -6.87
CA LYS A 433 -19.68 17.37 -5.41
C LYS A 433 -19.00 18.56 -4.74
N LYS A 434 -19.46 18.91 -3.54
CA LYS A 434 -18.76 19.87 -2.71
C LYS A 434 -17.44 19.30 -2.21
N VAL A 435 -16.38 20.11 -2.20
CA VAL A 435 -15.04 19.65 -1.77
C VAL A 435 -15.01 19.21 -0.30
N ARG A 436 -15.91 19.70 0.52
CA ARG A 436 -16.03 19.34 1.94
C ARG A 436 -16.45 17.89 2.17
N VAL A 437 -17.18 17.27 1.26
CA VAL A 437 -17.72 15.92 1.40
C VAL A 437 -16.88 14.84 0.71
N LEU A 438 -15.72 15.20 0.19
CA LEU A 438 -14.85 14.27 -0.53
C LEU A 438 -14.20 13.23 0.40
N SER A 439 -14.04 12.01 -0.10
CA SER A 439 -13.21 10.99 0.54
C SER A 439 -11.73 11.37 0.54
N GLY A 440 -10.92 10.71 1.37
CA GLY A 440 -9.47 10.93 1.40
C GLY A 440 -8.79 10.77 0.04
N GLY A 441 -9.12 9.71 -0.70
CA GLY A 441 -8.57 9.47 -2.03
C GLY A 441 -9.04 10.50 -3.08
N GLU A 442 -10.30 10.94 -2.99
CA GLU A 442 -10.82 12.01 -3.85
C GLU A 442 -10.11 13.35 -3.59
N LYS A 443 -9.87 13.69 -2.32
CA LYS A 443 -9.08 14.89 -1.93
C LYS A 443 -7.67 14.85 -2.49
N VAL A 444 -6.98 13.71 -2.40
CA VAL A 444 -5.64 13.53 -2.97
C VAL A 444 -5.66 13.72 -4.48
N ARG A 445 -6.63 13.13 -5.18
CA ARG A 445 -6.76 13.33 -6.64
C ARG A 445 -7.05 14.78 -7.01
N CYS A 446 -7.81 15.50 -6.21
CA CYS A 446 -8.00 16.96 -6.38
C CYS A 446 -6.70 17.74 -6.21
N MET A 447 -5.92 17.42 -5.17
CA MET A 447 -4.62 18.07 -4.96
C MET A 447 -3.63 17.79 -6.10
N LEU A 448 -3.60 16.58 -6.63
CA LEU A 448 -2.79 16.24 -7.80
C LEU A 448 -3.26 17.01 -9.06
N SER A 449 -4.56 17.17 -9.23
CA SER A 449 -5.13 18.00 -10.30
C SER A 449 -4.69 19.46 -10.19
N LYS A 450 -4.68 20.01 -8.98
CA LYS A 450 -4.17 21.36 -8.69
C LYS A 450 -2.70 21.51 -9.07
N MET A 451 -1.88 20.52 -8.73
CA MET A 451 -0.45 20.52 -9.08
C MET A 451 -0.23 20.44 -10.60
N MET A 452 -0.99 19.57 -11.28
CA MET A 452 -0.89 19.45 -12.75
C MET A 452 -1.31 20.74 -13.47
N ILE A 453 -2.39 21.36 -13.05
CA ILE A 453 -2.93 22.56 -13.71
C ILE A 453 -2.06 23.80 -13.47
N SER A 454 -1.26 23.80 -12.42
CA SER A 454 -0.36 24.92 -12.08
C SER A 454 0.77 25.11 -13.09
N GLY A 455 1.18 24.07 -13.78
CA GLY A 455 2.32 24.11 -14.70
C GLY A 455 3.68 24.34 -14.03
N ALA A 456 3.82 24.02 -12.74
CA ALA A 456 5.06 24.20 -11.99
C ALA A 456 6.18 23.31 -12.52
N ASN A 457 7.42 23.79 -12.44
CA ASN A 457 8.61 23.04 -12.81
C ASN A 457 9.37 22.42 -11.63
N VAL A 458 8.91 22.71 -10.42
CA VAL A 458 9.34 22.04 -9.18
C VAL A 458 8.12 21.49 -8.47
N LEU A 459 8.15 20.19 -8.18
CA LEU A 459 7.08 19.51 -7.43
C LEU A 459 7.60 19.11 -6.05
N VAL A 460 6.83 19.44 -5.02
CA VAL A 460 7.11 19.06 -3.63
C VAL A 460 5.97 18.21 -3.11
N PHE A 461 6.26 16.97 -2.75
CA PHE A 461 5.27 16.02 -2.23
C PHE A 461 5.64 15.58 -0.80
N ASP A 462 4.70 15.74 0.11
CA ASP A 462 4.80 15.20 1.46
C ASP A 462 3.76 14.09 1.66
N GLU A 463 4.22 12.83 1.56
CA GLU A 463 3.39 11.62 1.67
C GLU A 463 2.15 11.62 0.75
N PRO A 464 2.31 11.70 -0.57
CA PRO A 464 1.19 11.85 -1.50
C PRO A 464 0.37 10.57 -1.70
N THR A 465 0.89 9.42 -1.24
CA THR A 465 0.27 8.11 -1.46
C THR A 465 -0.72 7.70 -0.39
N ASN A 466 -0.79 8.44 0.71
CA ASN A 466 -1.79 8.20 1.73
C ASN A 466 -3.20 8.29 1.14
N HIS A 467 -4.06 7.34 1.46
CA HIS A 467 -5.45 7.23 0.97
C HIS A 467 -5.62 6.94 -0.54
N LEU A 468 -4.55 6.69 -1.28
CA LEU A 468 -4.64 6.28 -2.68
C LEU A 468 -4.78 4.76 -2.82
N ASP A 469 -5.57 4.35 -3.81
CA ASP A 469 -5.58 2.97 -4.27
C ASP A 469 -4.32 2.65 -5.09
N MET A 470 -4.10 1.38 -5.35
CA MET A 470 -2.90 0.91 -6.06
C MET A 470 -2.81 1.46 -7.49
N GLU A 471 -3.94 1.61 -8.16
CA GLU A 471 -4.03 2.17 -9.50
C GLU A 471 -3.60 3.64 -9.53
N SER A 472 -4.06 4.42 -8.57
CA SER A 472 -3.68 5.83 -8.43
C SER A 472 -2.22 6.00 -8.02
N ILE A 473 -1.71 5.15 -7.13
CA ILE A 473 -0.28 5.11 -6.77
C ILE A 473 0.59 4.81 -7.99
N THR A 474 0.20 3.84 -8.79
CA THR A 474 0.91 3.47 -10.03
C THR A 474 0.91 4.63 -11.03
N ALA A 475 -0.22 5.29 -11.22
CA ALA A 475 -0.33 6.45 -12.11
C ALA A 475 0.51 7.63 -11.62
N LEU A 476 0.51 7.91 -10.32
CA LEU A 476 1.36 8.94 -9.71
C LEU A 476 2.85 8.63 -9.90
N ASN A 477 3.26 7.41 -9.64
CA ASN A 477 4.64 6.97 -9.82
C ASN A 477 5.10 7.17 -11.28
N ASN A 478 4.29 6.77 -12.25
CA ASN A 478 4.60 6.97 -13.67
C ASN A 478 4.68 8.46 -14.03
N GLY A 479 3.79 9.29 -13.49
CA GLY A 479 3.82 10.73 -13.68
C GLY A 479 5.06 11.39 -13.09
N MET A 480 5.49 10.96 -11.91
CA MET A 480 6.72 11.45 -11.27
C MET A 480 7.98 11.03 -12.04
N MET A 481 8.06 9.79 -12.49
CA MET A 481 9.20 9.30 -13.28
C MET A 481 9.38 10.07 -14.60
N LYS A 482 8.28 10.41 -15.26
CA LYS A 482 8.30 11.12 -16.55
C LYS A 482 8.46 12.63 -16.43
N PHE A 483 8.31 13.18 -15.23
CA PHE A 483 8.39 14.62 -15.02
C PHE A 483 9.80 15.15 -15.37
N PRO A 484 9.92 16.14 -16.27
CA PRO A 484 11.23 16.65 -16.71
C PRO A 484 11.83 17.67 -15.75
N GLY A 485 11.12 18.12 -14.73
CA GLY A 485 11.58 19.09 -13.74
C GLY A 485 12.18 18.47 -12.50
N VAL A 486 12.25 19.25 -11.44
CA VAL A 486 12.79 18.85 -10.13
C VAL A 486 11.68 18.38 -9.21
N ILE A 487 11.91 17.29 -8.49
CA ILE A 487 11.01 16.75 -7.47
C ILE A 487 11.74 16.68 -6.13
N LEU A 488 11.09 17.23 -5.10
CA LEU A 488 11.42 16.98 -3.69
C LEU A 488 10.25 16.22 -3.09
N PHE A 489 10.49 15.06 -2.51
CA PHE A 489 9.40 14.27 -1.98
C PHE A 489 9.78 13.40 -0.80
N SER A 490 8.79 13.06 -0.03
CA SER A 490 8.82 12.05 1.01
C SER A 490 7.67 11.07 0.77
N SER A 491 7.95 9.78 0.77
CA SER A 491 6.96 8.74 0.59
C SER A 491 7.33 7.48 1.35
N ARG A 492 6.32 6.80 1.87
CA ARG A 492 6.44 5.45 2.44
C ARG A 492 6.39 4.36 1.38
N ASP A 493 5.97 4.69 0.18
CA ASP A 493 5.93 3.74 -0.94
C ASP A 493 7.35 3.50 -1.48
N HIS A 494 7.92 2.35 -1.15
CA HIS A 494 9.28 1.98 -1.53
C HIS A 494 9.48 2.03 -3.06
N GLN A 495 8.48 1.59 -3.81
CA GLN A 495 8.56 1.56 -5.27
C GLN A 495 8.66 2.97 -5.87
N ILE A 496 7.92 3.93 -5.35
CA ILE A 496 8.01 5.34 -5.77
C ILE A 496 9.40 5.89 -5.49
N VAL A 497 9.92 5.68 -4.28
CA VAL A 497 11.27 6.16 -3.91
C VAL A 497 12.33 5.53 -4.80
N GLN A 498 12.28 4.21 -4.97
CA GLN A 498 13.26 3.47 -5.78
C GLN A 498 13.26 3.88 -7.25
N THR A 499 12.10 4.10 -7.85
CA THR A 499 11.97 4.36 -9.30
C THR A 499 12.06 5.84 -9.67
N THR A 500 11.81 6.73 -8.73
CA THR A 500 11.78 8.18 -9.00
C THR A 500 13.05 8.89 -8.56
N ALA A 501 13.58 8.56 -7.37
CA ALA A 501 14.71 9.28 -6.79
C ALA A 501 16.04 8.91 -7.47
N ASN A 502 16.82 9.95 -7.77
CA ASN A 502 18.23 9.82 -8.15
C ASN A 502 19.18 10.35 -7.06
N ARG A 503 18.63 10.86 -5.98
CA ARG A 503 19.35 11.41 -4.82
C ARG A 503 18.56 11.18 -3.56
N ILE A 504 19.24 10.74 -2.50
CA ILE A 504 18.65 10.49 -1.19
C ILE A 504 19.24 11.46 -0.17
N ILE A 505 18.38 12.15 0.55
CA ILE A 505 18.75 12.96 1.72
C ILE A 505 18.05 12.37 2.93
N GLU A 506 18.81 11.83 3.87
CA GLU A 506 18.30 11.33 5.15
C GLU A 506 18.44 12.40 6.22
N LEU A 507 17.31 12.74 6.86
CA LEU A 507 17.28 13.67 7.97
C LEU A 507 17.43 12.90 9.27
N LEU A 508 18.47 13.24 10.02
CA LEU A 508 18.84 12.58 11.28
C LEU A 508 18.85 13.58 12.43
N PRO A 509 18.73 13.12 13.68
CA PRO A 509 18.72 14.00 14.85
C PRO A 509 19.97 14.89 14.98
N GLY A 510 21.14 14.37 14.63
CA GLY A 510 22.42 15.09 14.71
C GLY A 510 22.93 15.66 13.39
N GLY A 511 22.11 15.66 12.33
CA GLY A 511 22.53 16.16 11.03
C GLY A 511 21.78 15.55 9.84
N PHE A 512 22.47 15.33 8.74
CA PHE A 512 21.88 14.76 7.54
C PHE A 512 22.92 13.99 6.72
N ILE A 513 22.43 13.09 5.89
CA ILE A 513 23.22 12.37 4.88
C ILE A 513 22.67 12.73 3.51
N ASP A 514 23.53 13.13 2.60
CA ASP A 514 23.17 13.48 1.22
C ASP A 514 24.00 12.63 0.25
N LYS A 515 23.33 11.77 -0.52
CA LYS A 515 23.99 10.85 -1.44
C LYS A 515 23.26 10.77 -2.78
N ILE A 516 24.01 10.89 -3.87
CA ILE A 516 23.49 10.64 -5.22
C ILE A 516 23.50 9.13 -5.45
N THR A 517 22.35 8.51 -5.34
CA THR A 517 22.17 7.05 -5.39
C THR A 517 20.70 6.68 -5.56
N THR A 518 20.43 5.43 -5.88
CA THR A 518 19.09 4.86 -5.76
C THR A 518 18.79 4.45 -4.32
N TYR A 519 17.51 4.24 -4.00
CA TYR A 519 17.10 3.94 -2.63
C TYR A 519 17.61 2.58 -2.16
N ASP A 520 17.55 1.54 -3.01
CA ASP A 520 18.03 0.20 -2.64
C ASP A 520 19.54 0.18 -2.43
N GLU A 521 20.30 0.87 -3.26
CA GLU A 521 21.75 1.03 -3.07
C GLU A 521 22.09 1.79 -1.79
N TYR A 522 21.31 2.82 -1.47
CA TYR A 522 21.45 3.58 -0.23
C TYR A 522 21.22 2.72 1.01
N LEU A 523 20.16 1.91 1.02
CA LEU A 523 19.83 1.02 2.13
C LEU A 523 20.85 -0.11 2.30
N ALA A 524 21.43 -0.60 1.22
CA ALA A 524 22.43 -1.67 1.22
C ALA A 524 23.85 -1.19 1.57
N SER A 525 24.10 0.13 1.64
CA SER A 525 25.42 0.71 1.88
C SER A 525 25.82 0.67 3.35
N ASP A 526 26.90 -0.05 3.66
CA ASP A 526 27.50 -0.10 5.01
C ASP A 526 28.05 1.27 5.45
N GLU A 527 28.57 2.05 4.51
CA GLU A 527 29.05 3.41 4.76
C GLU A 527 27.92 4.31 5.28
N MET A 528 26.75 4.23 4.67
CA MET A 528 25.59 5.01 5.07
C MET A 528 25.04 4.53 6.42
N ALA A 529 25.05 3.23 6.67
CA ALA A 529 24.66 2.67 7.97
C ALA A 529 25.57 3.17 9.10
N MET A 530 26.89 3.21 8.89
CA MET A 530 27.85 3.76 9.86
C MET A 530 27.62 5.26 10.10
N LYS A 531 27.43 6.05 9.05
CA LYS A 531 27.12 7.49 9.19
C LYS A 531 25.83 7.72 9.97
N ARG A 532 24.82 6.91 9.74
CA ARG A 532 23.54 6.97 10.47
C ARG A 532 23.75 6.73 11.95
N GLN A 533 24.55 5.73 12.31
CA GLN A 533 24.86 5.44 13.72
C GLN A 533 25.59 6.61 14.40
N VAL A 534 26.55 7.23 13.74
CA VAL A 534 27.30 8.38 14.27
C VAL A 534 26.35 9.55 14.56
N TYR A 535 25.46 9.89 13.62
CA TYR A 535 24.52 11.00 13.80
C TYR A 535 23.43 10.72 14.83
N THR A 536 23.15 9.46 15.11
CA THR A 536 22.18 9.06 16.14
C THR A 536 22.81 9.02 17.53
N ALA A 537 24.05 8.53 17.64
CA ALA A 537 24.78 8.41 18.91
C ALA A 537 25.17 9.77 19.53
N ASN A 538 25.42 10.79 18.71
CA ASN A 538 25.77 12.12 19.20
C ASN A 538 24.66 12.82 20.02
N LEU A 539 23.47 12.25 20.11
CA LEU A 539 22.38 12.77 20.93
C LEU A 539 22.34 12.18 22.35
N GLU A 540 22.87 10.98 22.53
CA GLU A 540 22.91 10.33 23.84
C GLU A 540 24.00 10.98 24.74
N ASP A 541 25.02 11.57 24.13
CA ASP A 541 26.12 12.25 24.86
C ASP A 541 25.79 13.71 25.28
N ASP A 542 24.75 14.33 24.70
CA ASP A 542 24.32 15.70 25.07
C ASP A 542 23.29 15.76 26.22
N VAL A 543 22.87 14.61 26.76
CA VAL A 543 22.11 14.56 28.01
C VAL A 543 23.10 14.54 29.17
N GLU A 544 23.53 15.73 29.64
CA GLU A 544 24.25 15.83 30.89
C GLU A 544 23.45 15.18 32.01
N PRO A 545 24.05 14.32 32.83
CA PRO A 545 23.39 13.85 34.04
C PRO A 545 23.12 15.05 34.93
N ASP A 546 21.87 15.33 35.22
CA ASP A 546 21.47 16.31 36.22
C ASP A 546 22.28 16.06 37.47
N GLY A 547 23.13 17.06 37.78
CA GLY A 547 23.97 17.03 38.96
C GLY A 547 23.12 17.00 40.22
N GLU A 548 23.30 15.97 41.00
CA GLU A 548 22.96 15.97 42.42
C GLU A 548 23.76 17.06 43.13
N GLU A 549 23.10 18.07 43.68
CA GLU A 549 23.42 18.76 44.90
C GLU A 549 22.21 18.89 45.81
#